data_a1d9ce2c0bdb235fcfe8836d48536d24
#
_entry.id   a1d9ce2c0bdb235fcfe8836d48536d24
#
_cell.length_a   1.000
_cell.length_b   1.000
_cell.length_c   1.000
_cell.angle_alpha   90.00
_cell.angle_beta   90.00
_cell.angle_gamma   90.00
#
_symmetry.space_group_name_H-M   'P 1'
#
loop_
_entity.id
_entity.type
_entity.pdbx_description
1 polymer ?
#
loop_
_entity_poly.entity_id
_entity_poly.type
_entity_poly.pdbx_seq_one_letter_code
_entity_poly.pdbx_strand_id
1 'polypeptide(L)'
;MSDSAMSDSAVRDSADQPQVRTVVAGSTSFLLREHTGAPAGSTPVLLLHGVPETSSAWRDIAPAIADARRVLAPDLPGLGGSSYSGPYDVPAMADQLAALIETEVPGGRVDVVGHDWGGSLALGLAGLRPDLVRRLVVVNAPYRKLPFLRALHVPFFALPVAPELLFRLGSRRVVGAMLSIGWKSARPLDVERCTEYAAAYDRPAQVAAMLGLYRAAARPRIAAMARRRPGPGAPRIRVEKALVLWGAADPVLPIGIGEGVVRDLGADCVMVTVPGAGHFVVEEAPEVVISVLQDFLADETTPGSPEAAAPPERPRRAHTPIEAPPAPLHSDVVAPGQV
;
A
#
# COMPACT_ATOMS: atom_id res chain seq x y z
N MET A 1 -17.59 -27.51 -35.19
CA MET A 1 -17.99 -26.82 -33.96
C MET A 1 -16.77 -26.63 -33.04
N SER A 2 -15.71 -25.94 -33.52
CA SER A 2 -14.47 -25.71 -32.72
C SER A 2 -13.80 -24.32 -32.94
N ASP A 3 -14.41 -23.43 -33.73
CA ASP A 3 -13.83 -22.11 -34.01
C ASP A 3 -14.32 -20.95 -33.08
N SER A 4 -15.39 -21.19 -32.32
CA SER A 4 -15.96 -20.13 -31.45
C SER A 4 -15.24 -19.99 -30.10
N ALA A 5 -14.61 -21.04 -29.59
CA ALA A 5 -13.95 -21.00 -28.27
C ALA A 5 -12.54 -20.35 -28.30
N MET A 6 -11.85 -20.41 -29.47
CA MET A 6 -10.51 -19.79 -29.62
C MET A 6 -10.58 -18.28 -29.81
N SER A 7 -11.71 -17.73 -30.35
CA SER A 7 -11.86 -16.30 -30.52
C SER A 7 -12.19 -15.57 -29.20
N ASP A 8 -12.91 -16.22 -28.29
CA ASP A 8 -13.30 -15.63 -26.99
C ASP A 8 -12.13 -15.54 -26.00
N SER A 9 -11.19 -16.51 -26.03
CA SER A 9 -10.00 -16.45 -25.18
C SER A 9 -9.00 -15.38 -25.66
N ALA A 10 -8.79 -15.26 -26.96
CA ALA A 10 -7.90 -14.26 -27.53
C ALA A 10 -8.45 -12.81 -27.38
N VAL A 11 -9.77 -12.64 -27.38
CA VAL A 11 -10.42 -11.32 -27.16
C VAL A 11 -10.35 -10.95 -25.67
N ARG A 12 -10.46 -11.88 -24.75
CA ARG A 12 -10.26 -11.64 -23.29
C ARG A 12 -8.82 -11.30 -22.97
N ASP A 13 -7.83 -12.01 -23.54
CA ASP A 13 -6.40 -11.73 -23.35
C ASP A 13 -6.01 -10.31 -23.79
N SER A 14 -6.64 -9.76 -24.82
CA SER A 14 -6.36 -8.38 -25.28
C SER A 14 -7.03 -7.30 -24.43
N ALA A 15 -8.15 -7.61 -23.78
CA ALA A 15 -8.86 -6.67 -22.89
C ALA A 15 -8.22 -6.57 -21.48
N ASP A 16 -7.44 -7.57 -21.10
CA ASP A 16 -6.78 -7.63 -19.79
C ASP A 16 -5.45 -6.85 -19.74
N GLN A 17 -4.88 -6.51 -20.89
CA GLN A 17 -3.59 -5.80 -20.95
C GLN A 17 -3.79 -4.29 -20.70
N PRO A 18 -2.95 -3.67 -19.82
CA PRO A 18 -3.04 -2.23 -19.59
C PRO A 18 -2.65 -1.44 -20.84
N GLN A 19 -3.33 -0.33 -21.07
CA GLN A 19 -2.81 0.70 -21.95
C GLN A 19 -1.65 1.40 -21.24
N VAL A 20 -0.44 1.29 -21.78
CA VAL A 20 0.75 1.97 -21.25
C VAL A 20 0.98 3.25 -22.01
N ARG A 21 0.96 4.38 -21.33
CA ARG A 21 1.16 5.70 -21.94
C ARG A 21 1.94 6.66 -21.05
N THR A 22 2.42 7.72 -21.63
CA THR A 22 3.07 8.81 -20.88
C THR A 22 2.10 9.96 -20.68
N VAL A 23 2.02 10.46 -19.44
CA VAL A 23 1.20 11.61 -19.04
C VAL A 23 2.08 12.67 -18.41
N VAL A 24 2.02 13.89 -18.91
CA VAL A 24 2.71 15.04 -18.29
C VAL A 24 1.72 15.73 -17.36
N ALA A 25 2.05 15.75 -16.07
CA ALA A 25 1.25 16.44 -15.06
C ALA A 25 2.18 17.07 -14.01
N GLY A 26 1.94 18.33 -13.66
CA GLY A 26 2.86 19.10 -12.86
C GLY A 26 4.24 19.19 -13.50
N SER A 27 5.27 18.82 -12.76
CA SER A 27 6.66 18.74 -13.27
C SER A 27 7.12 17.30 -13.53
N THR A 28 6.18 16.35 -13.57
CA THR A 28 6.43 14.93 -13.76
C THR A 28 5.92 14.46 -15.12
N SER A 29 6.73 13.67 -15.82
CA SER A 29 6.28 12.85 -16.94
C SER A 29 6.07 11.44 -16.41
N PHE A 30 4.81 11.05 -16.20
CA PHE A 30 4.41 9.76 -15.63
C PHE A 30 4.37 8.68 -16.71
N LEU A 31 4.96 7.52 -16.46
CA LEU A 31 4.55 6.30 -17.14
C LEU A 31 3.29 5.80 -16.42
N LEU A 32 2.18 5.72 -17.14
CA LEU A 32 0.88 5.31 -16.62
C LEU A 32 0.44 4.00 -17.27
N ARG A 33 0.12 2.99 -16.43
CA ARG A 33 -0.61 1.80 -16.84
C ARG A 33 -2.07 2.00 -16.52
N GLU A 34 -2.92 1.91 -17.52
CA GLU A 34 -4.35 2.17 -17.41
C GLU A 34 -5.16 0.96 -17.85
N HIS A 35 -6.17 0.59 -17.05
CA HIS A 35 -7.18 -0.40 -17.40
C HIS A 35 -8.56 0.28 -17.43
N THR A 36 -9.34 0.06 -18.50
CA THR A 36 -10.55 0.82 -18.85
C THR A 36 -11.78 -0.05 -19.11
N GLY A 37 -12.01 -1.10 -18.36
CA GLY A 37 -13.20 -1.96 -18.51
C GLY A 37 -14.46 -1.41 -17.86
N ALA A 38 -14.35 -0.39 -17.02
CA ALA A 38 -15.39 0.07 -16.11
C ALA A 38 -16.58 0.79 -16.77
N PRO A 39 -17.79 0.71 -16.17
CA PRO A 39 -18.94 1.52 -16.54
C PRO A 39 -18.65 3.02 -16.41
N ALA A 40 -19.25 3.81 -17.30
CA ALA A 40 -19.16 5.27 -17.25
C ALA A 40 -19.67 5.81 -15.90
N GLY A 41 -18.94 6.76 -15.31
CA GLY A 41 -19.30 7.39 -14.03
C GLY A 41 -18.81 6.67 -12.78
N SER A 42 -18.18 5.50 -12.90
CA SER A 42 -17.51 4.87 -11.73
C SER A 42 -16.32 5.70 -11.24
N THR A 43 -16.13 5.79 -9.92
CA THR A 43 -14.95 6.48 -9.34
C THR A 43 -13.69 5.72 -9.69
N PRO A 44 -12.69 6.35 -10.32
CA PRO A 44 -11.42 5.69 -10.66
C PRO A 44 -10.63 5.27 -9.42
N VAL A 45 -9.78 4.26 -9.59
CA VAL A 45 -8.83 3.79 -8.56
C VAL A 45 -7.42 4.15 -8.97
N LEU A 46 -6.68 4.81 -8.07
CA LEU A 46 -5.26 5.12 -8.22
C LEU A 46 -4.44 4.13 -7.41
N LEU A 47 -3.59 3.33 -8.07
CA LEU A 47 -2.73 2.32 -7.46
C LEU A 47 -1.27 2.80 -7.39
N LEU A 48 -0.73 2.97 -6.20
CA LEU A 48 0.61 3.50 -5.95
C LEU A 48 1.54 2.39 -5.43
N HIS A 49 2.56 2.06 -6.19
CA HIS A 49 3.53 1.00 -5.87
C HIS A 49 4.56 1.42 -4.82
N GLY A 50 5.32 0.46 -4.32
CA GLY A 50 6.41 0.66 -3.36
C GLY A 50 7.81 0.68 -3.99
N VAL A 51 8.80 0.47 -3.15
CA VAL A 51 10.21 0.34 -3.52
C VAL A 51 10.66 -1.08 -3.11
N PRO A 52 11.32 -1.83 -4.01
CA PRO A 52 11.90 -1.44 -5.30
C PRO A 52 11.00 -1.72 -6.51
N GLU A 53 9.72 -1.67 -6.35
CA GLU A 53 8.72 -2.01 -7.38
C GLU A 53 8.56 -0.91 -8.44
N THR A 54 7.70 -1.20 -9.42
CA THR A 54 7.12 -0.27 -10.38
C THR A 54 5.60 -0.47 -10.41
N SER A 55 4.88 0.27 -11.24
CA SER A 55 3.42 0.08 -11.41
C SER A 55 3.04 -1.34 -11.83
N SER A 56 3.97 -2.14 -12.34
CA SER A 56 3.74 -3.55 -12.67
C SER A 56 3.52 -4.45 -11.45
N ALA A 57 3.78 -3.99 -10.22
CA ALA A 57 3.40 -4.71 -8.99
C ALA A 57 1.89 -5.00 -8.93
N TRP A 58 1.10 -4.17 -9.57
CA TRP A 58 -0.34 -4.27 -9.61
C TRP A 58 -0.90 -5.17 -10.74
N ARG A 59 -0.03 -5.84 -11.52
CA ARG A 59 -0.42 -6.61 -12.71
C ARG A 59 -1.44 -7.72 -12.45
N ASP A 60 -1.39 -8.34 -11.26
CA ASP A 60 -2.32 -9.41 -10.89
C ASP A 60 -3.63 -8.85 -10.29
N ILE A 61 -3.62 -7.60 -9.82
CA ILE A 61 -4.72 -6.97 -9.08
C ILE A 61 -5.53 -6.03 -9.97
N ALA A 62 -4.85 -5.22 -10.77
CA ALA A 62 -5.49 -4.17 -11.56
C ALA A 62 -6.56 -4.70 -12.53
N PRO A 63 -6.37 -5.82 -13.26
CA PRO A 63 -7.41 -6.38 -14.12
C PRO A 63 -8.70 -6.74 -13.35
N ALA A 64 -8.56 -7.36 -12.17
CA ALA A 64 -9.70 -7.78 -11.35
C ALA A 64 -10.52 -6.61 -10.77
N ILE A 65 -9.93 -5.41 -10.69
CA ILE A 65 -10.63 -4.18 -10.27
C ILE A 65 -11.22 -3.47 -11.50
N ALA A 66 -10.60 -3.64 -12.67
CA ALA A 66 -10.91 -2.89 -13.88
C ALA A 66 -12.31 -3.18 -14.45
N ASP A 67 -12.89 -4.34 -14.15
CA ASP A 67 -14.26 -4.68 -14.54
C ASP A 67 -15.31 -3.70 -13.97
N ALA A 68 -15.03 -3.16 -12.79
CA ALA A 68 -15.94 -2.25 -12.10
C ALA A 68 -15.43 -0.80 -12.01
N ARG A 69 -14.14 -0.56 -12.21
CA ARG A 69 -13.47 0.73 -11.96
C ARG A 69 -12.39 1.02 -12.99
N ARG A 70 -12.32 2.25 -13.50
CA ARG A 70 -11.14 2.71 -14.22
C ARG A 70 -9.93 2.66 -13.27
N VAL A 71 -8.85 1.96 -13.66
CA VAL A 71 -7.66 1.79 -12.84
C VAL A 71 -6.51 2.59 -13.45
N LEU A 72 -5.89 3.41 -12.62
CA LEU A 72 -4.73 4.24 -12.94
C LEU A 72 -3.55 3.77 -12.06
N ALA A 73 -2.54 3.16 -12.66
CA ALA A 73 -1.33 2.72 -11.97
C ALA A 73 -0.10 3.44 -12.54
N PRO A 74 0.26 4.63 -12.03
CA PRO A 74 1.46 5.32 -12.44
C PRO A 74 2.71 4.69 -11.82
N ASP A 75 3.83 4.75 -12.52
CA ASP A 75 5.12 4.72 -11.86
C ASP A 75 5.27 6.00 -11.03
N LEU A 76 5.72 5.88 -9.78
CA LEU A 76 5.85 7.03 -8.88
C LEU A 76 6.81 8.09 -9.44
N PRO A 77 6.67 9.38 -9.07
CA PRO A 77 7.54 10.44 -9.58
C PRO A 77 9.03 10.11 -9.44
N GLY A 78 9.74 10.05 -10.57
CA GLY A 78 11.16 9.73 -10.64
C GLY A 78 11.51 8.24 -10.53
N LEU A 79 10.54 7.35 -10.34
CA LEU A 79 10.75 5.90 -10.28
C LEU A 79 10.24 5.22 -11.56
N GLY A 80 10.64 3.97 -11.77
CA GLY A 80 10.20 3.19 -12.94
C GLY A 80 10.47 3.92 -14.25
N GLY A 81 9.44 4.06 -15.09
CA GLY A 81 9.48 4.84 -16.34
C GLY A 81 9.16 6.31 -16.19
N SER A 82 8.77 6.78 -14.99
CA SER A 82 8.45 8.18 -14.73
C SER A 82 9.71 9.04 -14.56
N SER A 83 9.64 10.30 -14.98
CA SER A 83 10.71 11.29 -14.79
C SER A 83 10.27 12.37 -13.81
N TYR A 84 11.13 12.70 -12.86
CA TYR A 84 10.96 13.79 -11.89
C TYR A 84 12.31 14.14 -11.26
N SER A 85 12.57 15.41 -11.06
CA SER A 85 13.87 15.89 -10.54
C SER A 85 13.84 16.31 -9.06
N GLY A 86 12.77 15.93 -8.34
CA GLY A 86 12.60 16.29 -6.93
C GLY A 86 11.98 17.68 -6.72
N PRO A 87 11.71 18.05 -5.48
CA PRO A 87 12.03 17.38 -4.21
C PRO A 87 11.34 16.02 -4.02
N TYR A 88 12.01 15.08 -3.31
CA TYR A 88 11.50 13.72 -3.09
C TYR A 88 10.89 13.52 -1.70
N ASP A 89 10.44 14.59 -1.04
CA ASP A 89 9.64 14.47 0.18
C ASP A 89 8.17 14.18 -0.13
N VAL A 90 7.47 13.65 0.87
CA VAL A 90 6.07 13.23 0.69
C VAL A 90 5.17 14.37 0.20
N PRO A 91 5.23 15.62 0.75
CA PRO A 91 4.42 16.72 0.24
C PRO A 91 4.65 16.99 -1.25
N ALA A 92 5.90 17.16 -1.68
CA ALA A 92 6.22 17.50 -3.06
C ALA A 92 5.81 16.40 -4.05
N MET A 93 6.01 15.12 -3.69
CA MET A 93 5.58 14.00 -4.53
C MET A 93 4.06 13.83 -4.54
N ALA A 94 3.38 14.10 -3.42
CA ALA A 94 1.92 14.10 -3.35
C ALA A 94 1.31 15.20 -4.24
N ASP A 95 1.95 16.36 -4.34
CA ASP A 95 1.53 17.45 -5.25
C ASP A 95 1.62 16.99 -6.73
N GLN A 96 2.64 16.20 -7.10
CA GLN A 96 2.72 15.64 -8.46
C GLN A 96 1.60 14.62 -8.72
N LEU A 97 1.26 13.77 -7.73
CA LEU A 97 0.14 12.84 -7.84
C LEU A 97 -1.20 13.58 -7.89
N ALA A 98 -1.35 14.68 -7.16
CA ALA A 98 -2.53 15.55 -7.26
C ALA A 98 -2.69 16.12 -8.67
N ALA A 99 -1.60 16.61 -9.27
CA ALA A 99 -1.61 17.09 -10.65
C ALA A 99 -1.99 16.00 -11.65
N LEU A 100 -1.52 14.75 -11.44
CA LEU A 100 -1.94 13.60 -12.25
C LEU A 100 -3.44 13.35 -12.15
N ILE A 101 -4.00 13.36 -10.93
CA ILE A 101 -5.43 13.17 -10.73
C ILE A 101 -6.23 14.28 -11.42
N GLU A 102 -5.85 15.54 -11.26
CA GLU A 102 -6.50 16.69 -11.90
C GLU A 102 -6.47 16.61 -13.43
N THR A 103 -5.39 16.05 -13.99
CA THR A 103 -5.24 15.84 -15.43
C THR A 103 -6.12 14.68 -15.94
N GLU A 104 -6.14 13.55 -15.23
CA GLU A 104 -6.80 12.31 -15.65
C GLU A 104 -8.28 12.21 -15.26
N VAL A 105 -8.67 12.92 -14.21
CA VAL A 105 -10.02 12.90 -13.61
C VAL A 105 -10.45 14.34 -13.31
N PRO A 106 -10.65 15.19 -14.34
CA PRO A 106 -10.94 16.60 -14.15
C PRO A 106 -12.18 16.83 -13.29
N GLY A 107 -12.02 17.56 -12.18
CA GLY A 107 -13.11 17.86 -11.24
C GLY A 107 -13.62 16.66 -10.44
N GLY A 108 -13.01 15.49 -10.59
CA GLY A 108 -13.38 14.24 -9.91
C GLY A 108 -12.47 13.90 -8.73
N ARG A 109 -12.87 12.84 -8.03
CA ARG A 109 -12.14 12.21 -6.93
C ARG A 109 -11.74 10.79 -7.30
N VAL A 110 -10.75 10.27 -6.63
CA VAL A 110 -10.28 8.88 -6.80
C VAL A 110 -10.30 8.11 -5.48
N ASP A 111 -10.40 6.80 -5.57
CA ASP A 111 -10.04 5.90 -4.49
C ASP A 111 -8.55 5.60 -4.61
N VAL A 112 -7.80 5.72 -3.53
CA VAL A 112 -6.34 5.55 -3.56
C VAL A 112 -5.94 4.31 -2.79
N VAL A 113 -5.15 3.45 -3.43
CA VAL A 113 -4.52 2.27 -2.82
C VAL A 113 -3.01 2.45 -2.92
N GLY A 114 -2.31 2.46 -1.80
CA GLY A 114 -0.86 2.63 -1.80
C GLY A 114 -0.14 1.57 -1.00
N HIS A 115 0.90 0.98 -1.60
CA HIS A 115 1.79 0.02 -0.98
C HIS A 115 3.14 0.66 -0.66
N ASP A 116 3.72 0.34 0.50
CA ASP A 116 5.02 0.83 0.97
C ASP A 116 5.16 2.36 0.84
N TRP A 117 6.13 2.86 0.08
CA TRP A 117 6.27 4.31 -0.19
C TRP A 117 5.04 4.88 -0.88
N GLY A 118 4.39 4.13 -1.78
CA GLY A 118 3.10 4.51 -2.35
C GLY A 118 2.02 4.71 -1.30
N GLY A 119 2.01 3.91 -0.23
CA GLY A 119 1.10 4.09 0.92
C GLY A 119 1.42 5.36 1.73
N SER A 120 2.71 5.67 1.93
CA SER A 120 3.11 6.94 2.54
C SER A 120 2.69 8.15 1.72
N LEU A 121 2.79 8.05 0.38
CA LEU A 121 2.34 9.10 -0.55
C LEU A 121 0.82 9.20 -0.58
N ALA A 122 0.09 8.09 -0.51
CA ALA A 122 -1.37 8.06 -0.42
C ALA A 122 -1.87 8.77 0.84
N LEU A 123 -1.23 8.52 2.00
CA LEU A 123 -1.50 9.24 3.25
C LEU A 123 -1.19 10.72 3.14
N GLY A 124 -0.07 11.08 2.50
CA GLY A 124 0.30 12.47 2.24
C GLY A 124 -0.71 13.17 1.34
N LEU A 125 -1.09 12.55 0.24
CA LEU A 125 -2.08 13.06 -0.71
C LEU A 125 -3.45 13.27 -0.03
N ALA A 126 -3.94 12.28 0.71
CA ALA A 126 -5.21 12.40 1.44
C ALA A 126 -5.20 13.50 2.51
N GLY A 127 -4.03 13.77 3.11
CA GLY A 127 -3.88 14.85 4.08
C GLY A 127 -3.76 16.24 3.47
N LEU A 128 -3.11 16.36 2.31
CA LEU A 128 -2.88 17.64 1.62
C LEU A 128 -4.03 18.02 0.68
N ARG A 129 -4.63 17.02 0.02
CA ARG A 129 -5.69 17.18 -0.98
C ARG A 129 -6.89 16.25 -0.68
N PRO A 130 -7.56 16.44 0.47
CA PRO A 130 -8.74 15.65 0.83
C PRO A 130 -9.89 15.81 -0.17
N ASP A 131 -9.88 16.86 -0.97
CA ASP A 131 -10.81 17.12 -2.08
C ASP A 131 -10.67 16.10 -3.23
N LEU A 132 -9.49 15.50 -3.42
CA LEU A 132 -9.20 14.55 -4.50
C LEU A 132 -9.34 13.09 -4.08
N VAL A 133 -9.27 12.79 -2.78
CA VAL A 133 -9.28 11.41 -2.27
C VAL A 133 -10.64 11.08 -1.65
N ARG A 134 -11.35 10.09 -2.22
CA ARG A 134 -12.63 9.60 -1.70
C ARG A 134 -12.41 8.55 -0.61
N ARG A 135 -11.74 7.46 -0.95
CA ARG A 135 -11.41 6.35 -0.06
C ARG A 135 -9.90 6.11 -0.07
N LEU A 136 -9.38 5.57 1.02
CA LEU A 136 -7.94 5.34 1.19
C LEU A 136 -7.67 3.91 1.65
N VAL A 137 -6.81 3.20 0.92
CA VAL A 137 -6.25 1.91 1.33
C VAL A 137 -4.75 2.04 1.51
N VAL A 138 -4.27 1.69 2.69
CA VAL A 138 -2.84 1.71 3.06
C VAL A 138 -2.36 0.28 3.23
N VAL A 139 -1.36 -0.11 2.43
CA VAL A 139 -0.84 -1.47 2.40
C VAL A 139 0.63 -1.46 2.82
N ASN A 140 0.98 -2.13 3.92
CA ASN A 140 2.37 -2.28 4.42
C ASN A 140 3.22 -1.01 4.25
N ALA A 141 2.75 0.14 4.77
CA ALA A 141 3.36 1.44 4.49
C ALA A 141 4.16 2.02 5.67
N PRO A 142 5.30 2.69 5.42
CA PRO A 142 6.01 3.45 6.44
C PRO A 142 5.12 4.59 6.97
N TYR A 143 5.00 4.68 8.29
CA TYR A 143 4.21 5.72 8.92
C TYR A 143 4.85 6.23 10.21
N ARG A 144 4.90 7.55 10.42
CA ARG A 144 5.41 8.27 11.59
C ARG A 144 6.71 7.75 12.21
N LYS A 145 6.76 6.45 12.57
CA LYS A 145 7.94 5.82 13.19
C LYS A 145 8.45 4.70 12.28
N LEU A 146 9.70 4.81 11.86
CA LEU A 146 10.39 3.72 11.19
C LEU A 146 11.19 2.93 12.23
N PRO A 147 11.08 1.60 12.26
CA PRO A 147 11.83 0.76 13.19
C PRO A 147 13.27 0.63 12.69
N PHE A 148 14.13 1.64 12.93
CA PHE A 148 15.50 1.69 12.44
C PHE A 148 16.32 0.42 12.71
N LEU A 149 16.06 -0.27 13.83
CA LEU A 149 16.76 -1.51 14.17
C LEU A 149 16.30 -2.71 13.32
N ARG A 150 15.10 -2.67 12.73
CA ARG A 150 14.59 -3.72 11.83
C ARG A 150 14.72 -3.33 10.36
N ALA A 151 14.65 -2.05 10.07
CA ALA A 151 14.77 -1.48 8.74
C ALA A 151 16.14 -0.85 8.52
N LEU A 152 17.23 -1.63 8.70
CA LEU A 152 18.62 -1.15 8.58
C LEU A 152 18.96 -0.58 7.19
N HIS A 153 18.20 -0.95 6.16
CA HIS A 153 18.33 -0.37 4.82
C HIS A 153 17.99 1.13 4.81
N VAL A 154 17.08 1.60 5.69
CA VAL A 154 16.67 3.02 5.72
C VAL A 154 17.84 3.95 6.07
N PRO A 155 18.58 3.76 7.18
CA PRO A 155 19.75 4.58 7.45
C PRO A 155 20.86 4.35 6.41
N PHE A 156 21.03 3.14 5.87
CA PHE A 156 22.00 2.87 4.82
C PHE A 156 21.70 3.67 3.55
N PHE A 157 20.45 3.63 3.05
CA PHE A 157 20.04 4.37 1.84
C PHE A 157 20.01 5.90 2.04
N ALA A 158 20.02 6.36 3.28
CA ALA A 158 20.20 7.79 3.58
C ALA A 158 21.66 8.27 3.48
N LEU A 159 22.65 7.36 3.46
CA LEU A 159 24.07 7.73 3.32
C LEU A 159 24.35 8.32 1.92
N PRO A 160 25.33 9.22 1.82
CA PRO A 160 25.82 9.66 0.53
C PRO A 160 26.75 8.60 -0.09
N VAL A 161 26.78 8.48 -1.41
CA VAL A 161 27.74 7.73 -2.24
C VAL A 161 27.66 6.21 -2.13
N ALA A 162 27.67 5.63 -0.92
CA ALA A 162 27.75 4.17 -0.75
C ALA A 162 26.56 3.42 -1.39
N PRO A 163 25.29 3.85 -1.23
CA PRO A 163 24.17 3.20 -1.90
C PRO A 163 24.23 3.33 -3.42
N GLU A 164 24.58 4.50 -3.95
CA GLU A 164 24.73 4.70 -5.39
C GLU A 164 25.77 3.75 -6.00
N LEU A 165 26.90 3.58 -5.31
CA LEU A 165 27.94 2.66 -5.75
C LEU A 165 27.44 1.21 -5.72
N LEU A 166 26.69 0.82 -4.69
CA LEU A 166 26.11 -0.51 -4.58
C LEU A 166 25.19 -0.83 -5.78
N PHE A 167 24.30 0.10 -6.15
CA PHE A 167 23.43 -0.06 -7.31
C PHE A 167 24.23 -0.11 -8.63
N ARG A 168 25.27 0.72 -8.79
CA ARG A 168 26.15 0.67 -9.97
C ARG A 168 26.87 -0.65 -10.12
N LEU A 169 27.22 -1.31 -9.02
CA LEU A 169 27.90 -2.61 -9.05
C LEU A 169 26.96 -3.79 -9.33
N GLY A 170 25.65 -3.63 -9.13
CA GLY A 170 24.72 -4.70 -9.41
C GLY A 170 23.29 -4.44 -8.93
N SER A 171 22.56 -3.56 -9.62
CA SER A 171 21.13 -3.27 -9.37
C SER A 171 20.28 -4.53 -9.18
N ARG A 172 20.46 -5.54 -10.04
CA ARG A 172 19.72 -6.81 -9.97
C ARG A 172 19.93 -7.55 -8.64
N ARG A 173 21.17 -7.59 -8.13
CA ARG A 173 21.46 -8.24 -6.85
C ARG A 173 20.87 -7.46 -5.67
N VAL A 174 20.92 -6.14 -5.73
CA VAL A 174 20.37 -5.26 -4.69
C VAL A 174 18.86 -5.39 -4.63
N VAL A 175 18.17 -5.26 -5.77
CA VAL A 175 16.72 -5.39 -5.88
C VAL A 175 16.27 -6.79 -5.46
N GLY A 176 16.92 -7.84 -5.96
CA GLY A 176 16.63 -9.22 -5.57
C GLY A 176 16.79 -9.46 -4.06
N ALA A 177 17.81 -8.88 -3.43
CA ALA A 177 18.00 -8.95 -1.98
C ALA A 177 16.89 -8.20 -1.21
N MET A 178 16.49 -7.00 -1.67
CA MET A 178 15.40 -6.24 -1.06
C MET A 178 14.10 -7.04 -1.09
N LEU A 179 13.74 -7.60 -2.25
CA LEU A 179 12.55 -8.42 -2.41
C LEU A 179 12.62 -9.67 -1.52
N SER A 180 13.73 -10.41 -1.55
CA SER A 180 13.91 -11.65 -0.77
C SER A 180 13.83 -11.42 0.75
N ILE A 181 14.31 -10.28 1.24
CA ILE A 181 14.20 -9.92 2.67
C ILE A 181 12.74 -9.72 3.07
N GLY A 182 11.98 -9.00 2.25
CA GLY A 182 10.57 -8.68 2.52
C GLY A 182 9.61 -9.83 2.29
N TRP A 183 9.93 -10.77 1.39
CA TRP A 183 9.06 -11.87 0.96
C TRP A 183 8.98 -12.97 2.00
N LYS A 184 7.78 -13.42 2.37
CA LYS A 184 7.57 -14.45 3.42
C LYS A 184 6.57 -15.54 3.04
N SER A 185 5.75 -15.34 2.01
CA SER A 185 4.80 -16.36 1.60
C SER A 185 5.46 -17.59 0.96
N ALA A 186 4.72 -18.68 0.87
CA ALA A 186 5.15 -19.88 0.16
C ALA A 186 5.12 -19.70 -1.37
N ARG A 187 4.48 -18.65 -1.88
CA ARG A 187 4.50 -18.29 -3.30
C ARG A 187 5.94 -17.95 -3.71
N PRO A 188 6.51 -18.57 -4.73
CA PRO A 188 7.87 -18.28 -5.16
C PRO A 188 8.02 -16.83 -5.63
N LEU A 189 9.13 -16.21 -5.28
CA LEU A 189 9.49 -14.92 -5.85
C LEU A 189 9.79 -15.09 -7.35
N ASP A 190 9.07 -14.37 -8.18
CA ASP A 190 9.19 -14.43 -9.63
C ASP A 190 10.49 -13.74 -10.10
N VAL A 191 11.35 -14.52 -10.77
CA VAL A 191 12.65 -14.05 -11.29
C VAL A 191 12.46 -13.01 -12.39
N GLU A 192 11.43 -13.13 -13.21
CA GLU A 192 11.12 -12.17 -14.27
C GLU A 192 10.73 -10.82 -13.70
N ARG A 193 9.87 -10.80 -12.66
CA ARG A 193 9.52 -9.59 -11.89
C ARG A 193 10.74 -8.93 -11.26
N CYS A 194 11.60 -9.72 -10.63
CA CYS A 194 12.86 -9.20 -10.07
C CYS A 194 13.72 -8.53 -11.15
N THR A 195 13.75 -9.10 -12.34
CA THR A 195 14.53 -8.57 -13.47
C THR A 195 13.91 -7.28 -14.00
N GLU A 196 12.59 -7.24 -14.13
CA GLU A 196 11.84 -6.04 -14.53
C GLU A 196 12.07 -4.87 -13.55
N TYR A 197 11.91 -5.12 -12.26
CA TYR A 197 12.15 -4.08 -11.25
C TYR A 197 13.61 -3.63 -11.24
N ALA A 198 14.56 -4.56 -11.34
CA ALA A 198 15.96 -4.21 -11.37
C ALA A 198 16.35 -3.33 -12.56
N ALA A 199 15.74 -3.56 -13.74
CA ALA A 199 15.98 -2.76 -14.94
C ALA A 199 15.60 -1.28 -14.74
N ALA A 200 14.62 -0.98 -13.88
CA ALA A 200 14.30 0.40 -13.51
C ALA A 200 15.47 1.09 -12.79
N TYR A 201 16.27 0.34 -12.04
CA TYR A 201 17.39 0.87 -11.25
C TYR A 201 18.77 0.76 -11.95
N ASP A 202 18.81 0.35 -13.20
CA ASP A 202 20.01 0.46 -14.05
C ASP A 202 20.29 1.92 -14.43
N ARG A 203 19.31 2.81 -14.30
CA ARG A 203 19.43 4.23 -14.61
C ARG A 203 19.74 5.05 -13.35
N PRO A 204 20.84 5.84 -13.36
CA PRO A 204 21.26 6.61 -12.16
C PRO A 204 20.19 7.57 -11.63
N ALA A 205 19.33 8.11 -12.51
CA ALA A 205 18.27 9.04 -12.11
C ALA A 205 17.24 8.37 -11.19
N GLN A 206 16.83 7.13 -11.49
CA GLN A 206 15.88 6.37 -10.69
C GLN A 206 16.48 5.94 -9.34
N VAL A 207 17.76 5.58 -9.34
CA VAL A 207 18.49 5.34 -8.08
C VAL A 207 18.51 6.61 -7.23
N ALA A 208 18.82 7.76 -7.82
CA ALA A 208 18.84 9.04 -7.13
C ALA A 208 17.46 9.42 -6.57
N ALA A 209 16.38 9.17 -7.32
CA ALA A 209 15.01 9.42 -6.88
C ALA A 209 14.64 8.52 -5.69
N MET A 210 14.89 7.23 -5.79
CA MET A 210 14.66 6.28 -4.70
C MET A 210 15.42 6.71 -3.43
N LEU A 211 16.74 6.93 -3.55
CA LEU A 211 17.55 7.37 -2.40
C LEU A 211 17.12 8.74 -1.87
N GLY A 212 16.59 9.60 -2.74
CA GLY A 212 15.99 10.88 -2.39
C GLY A 212 14.82 10.73 -1.42
N LEU A 213 13.92 9.76 -1.62
CA LEU A 213 12.83 9.41 -0.70
C LEU A 213 13.37 9.06 0.70
N TYR A 214 14.33 8.13 0.77
CA TYR A 214 14.93 7.72 2.05
C TYR A 214 15.63 8.88 2.76
N ARG A 215 16.36 9.72 2.02
CA ARG A 215 17.05 10.90 2.54
C ARG A 215 16.07 11.95 3.05
N ALA A 216 15.01 12.21 2.29
CA ALA A 216 13.95 13.14 2.70
C ALA A 216 13.24 12.65 3.98
N ALA A 217 12.95 11.36 4.10
CA ALA A 217 12.36 10.77 5.30
C ALA A 217 13.30 10.78 6.52
N ALA A 218 14.61 10.66 6.32
CA ALA A 218 15.60 10.67 7.41
C ALA A 218 15.86 12.08 7.96
N ARG A 219 15.89 13.11 7.10
CA ARG A 219 16.23 14.51 7.47
C ARG A 219 15.45 15.07 8.65
N PRO A 220 14.11 15.03 8.68
CA PRO A 220 13.35 15.58 9.81
C PRO A 220 13.63 14.87 11.13
N ARG A 221 13.89 13.57 11.07
CA ARG A 221 14.19 12.73 12.24
C ARG A 221 15.55 13.04 12.83
N ILE A 222 16.56 13.17 11.97
CA ILE A 222 17.90 13.61 12.38
C ILE A 222 17.84 15.01 13.01
N ALA A 223 17.10 15.94 12.39
CA ALA A 223 16.90 17.28 12.91
C ALA A 223 16.12 17.29 14.23
N ALA A 224 15.10 16.44 14.40
CA ALA A 224 14.33 16.31 15.64
C ALA A 224 15.18 15.72 16.78
N MET A 225 16.01 14.71 16.50
CA MET A 225 16.97 14.17 17.47
C MET A 225 17.96 15.23 17.93
N ALA A 226 18.48 16.03 17.01
CA ALA A 226 19.43 17.10 17.35
C ALA A 226 18.78 18.24 18.17
N ARG A 227 17.50 18.53 17.95
CA ARG A 227 16.77 19.62 18.61
C ARG A 227 15.99 19.20 19.85
N ARG A 228 15.91 17.90 20.18
CA ARG A 228 15.08 17.33 21.25
C ARG A 228 13.60 17.81 21.22
N ARG A 229 13.08 18.12 20.03
CA ARG A 229 11.70 18.59 19.84
C ARG A 229 10.90 17.54 19.08
N PRO A 230 9.60 17.31 19.43
CA PRO A 230 8.72 16.52 18.58
C PRO A 230 8.59 17.18 17.21
N GLY A 231 8.59 16.38 16.15
CA GLY A 231 8.31 16.86 14.80
C GLY A 231 6.88 17.41 14.67
N PRO A 232 6.58 18.15 13.59
CA PRO A 232 5.23 18.62 13.32
C PRO A 232 4.26 17.42 13.29
N GLY A 233 3.06 17.59 13.86
CA GLY A 233 2.00 16.59 13.79
C GLY A 233 1.65 16.28 12.34
N ALA A 234 1.26 15.04 12.04
CA ALA A 234 0.74 14.71 10.73
C ALA A 234 -0.58 15.45 10.47
N PRO A 235 -0.85 15.88 9.22
CA PRO A 235 -2.13 16.48 8.87
C PRO A 235 -3.27 15.51 9.20
N ARG A 236 -4.43 16.05 9.60
CA ARG A 236 -5.64 15.25 9.80
C ARG A 236 -6.11 14.77 8.43
N ILE A 237 -6.13 13.46 8.24
CA ILE A 237 -6.65 12.83 7.03
C ILE A 237 -8.16 12.72 7.17
N ARG A 238 -8.88 13.13 6.12
CA ARG A 238 -10.34 13.05 6.04
C ARG A 238 -10.70 12.38 4.73
N VAL A 239 -11.18 11.13 4.83
CA VAL A 239 -11.67 10.33 3.71
C VAL A 239 -13.00 9.71 4.10
N GLU A 240 -13.81 9.29 3.13
CA GLU A 240 -15.12 8.69 3.41
C GLU A 240 -14.98 7.33 4.12
N LYS A 241 -14.03 6.50 3.67
CA LYS A 241 -13.69 5.21 4.28
C LYS A 241 -12.18 4.98 4.17
N ALA A 242 -11.61 4.28 5.15
CA ALA A 242 -10.21 3.89 5.12
C ALA A 242 -10.04 2.40 5.46
N LEU A 243 -9.05 1.78 4.84
CA LEU A 243 -8.63 0.41 5.07
C LEU A 243 -7.11 0.35 5.25
N VAL A 244 -6.66 -0.39 6.24
CA VAL A 244 -5.27 -0.79 6.39
C VAL A 244 -5.17 -2.28 6.12
N LEU A 245 -4.39 -2.67 5.11
CA LEU A 245 -4.13 -4.06 4.77
C LEU A 245 -2.66 -4.37 5.07
N TRP A 246 -2.40 -5.49 5.77
CA TRP A 246 -1.05 -5.75 6.25
C TRP A 246 -0.68 -7.21 6.19
N GLY A 247 0.47 -7.54 5.56
CA GLY A 247 1.09 -8.84 5.66
C GLY A 247 1.55 -9.10 7.09
N ALA A 248 0.98 -10.10 7.76
CA ALA A 248 1.22 -10.35 9.19
C ALA A 248 2.67 -10.77 9.50
N ALA A 249 3.38 -11.30 8.51
CA ALA A 249 4.77 -11.75 8.62
C ALA A 249 5.79 -10.70 8.11
N ASP A 250 5.39 -9.44 7.88
CA ASP A 250 6.27 -8.38 7.38
C ASP A 250 7.51 -8.20 8.28
N PRO A 251 8.71 -8.52 7.81
CA PRO A 251 9.94 -8.37 8.59
C PRO A 251 10.47 -6.94 8.59
N VAL A 252 10.00 -6.10 7.65
CA VAL A 252 10.48 -4.74 7.41
C VAL A 252 9.67 -3.74 8.22
N LEU A 253 8.34 -3.83 8.12
CA LEU A 253 7.40 -2.94 8.78
C LEU A 253 6.50 -3.73 9.72
N PRO A 254 6.78 -3.75 11.04
CA PRO A 254 5.96 -4.46 12.02
C PRO A 254 4.51 -3.99 12.00
N ILE A 255 3.58 -4.91 12.23
CA ILE A 255 2.13 -4.68 12.23
C ILE A 255 1.68 -3.50 13.10
N GLY A 256 2.39 -3.23 14.20
CA GLY A 256 2.11 -2.07 15.06
C GLY A 256 2.23 -0.71 14.37
N ILE A 257 2.86 -0.64 13.17
CA ILE A 257 2.85 0.56 12.33
C ILE A 257 1.46 0.71 11.71
N GLY A 258 0.90 -0.36 11.14
CA GLY A 258 -0.46 -0.38 10.60
C GLY A 258 -1.52 -0.04 11.65
N GLU A 259 -1.40 -0.60 12.86
CA GLU A 259 -2.25 -0.22 14.01
C GLU A 259 -2.13 1.28 14.35
N GLY A 260 -0.95 1.85 14.13
CA GLY A 260 -0.72 3.29 14.28
C GLY A 260 -1.49 4.11 13.25
N VAL A 261 -1.53 3.64 12.00
CA VAL A 261 -2.33 4.25 10.92
C VAL A 261 -3.81 4.22 11.28
N VAL A 262 -4.32 3.06 11.71
CA VAL A 262 -5.74 2.90 12.11
C VAL A 262 -6.12 3.90 13.21
N ARG A 263 -5.30 4.00 14.26
CA ARG A 263 -5.55 4.95 15.37
C ARG A 263 -5.64 6.40 14.90
N ASP A 264 -4.82 6.77 13.92
CA ASP A 264 -4.77 8.15 13.45
C ASP A 264 -5.86 8.47 12.42
N LEU A 265 -6.32 7.47 11.65
CA LEU A 265 -7.43 7.59 10.70
C LEU A 265 -8.81 7.54 11.41
N GLY A 266 -8.89 6.91 12.59
CA GLY A 266 -10.09 6.94 13.44
C GLY A 266 -11.00 5.72 13.30
N ALA A 267 -12.23 5.84 13.83
CA ALA A 267 -13.15 4.72 14.04
C ALA A 267 -13.67 4.07 12.75
N ASP A 268 -13.68 4.80 11.65
CA ASP A 268 -14.16 4.29 10.34
C ASP A 268 -13.05 3.58 9.54
N CYS A 269 -11.85 3.41 10.13
CA CYS A 269 -10.75 2.70 9.52
C CYS A 269 -10.75 1.23 9.96
N VAL A 270 -10.84 0.33 8.99
CA VAL A 270 -10.76 -1.13 9.21
C VAL A 270 -9.34 -1.61 8.95
N MET A 271 -8.88 -2.60 9.74
CA MET A 271 -7.62 -3.28 9.50
C MET A 271 -7.85 -4.75 9.12
N VAL A 272 -7.24 -5.17 8.01
CA VAL A 272 -7.20 -6.55 7.56
C VAL A 272 -5.76 -7.03 7.57
N THR A 273 -5.50 -8.19 8.16
CA THR A 273 -4.18 -8.83 8.16
C THR A 273 -4.18 -10.07 7.32
N VAL A 274 -3.11 -10.28 6.54
CA VAL A 274 -2.93 -11.45 5.68
C VAL A 274 -1.90 -12.39 6.32
N PRO A 275 -2.35 -13.52 6.90
CA PRO A 275 -1.45 -14.47 7.53
C PRO A 275 -0.43 -15.04 6.54
N GLY A 276 0.83 -15.18 6.97
CA GLY A 276 1.90 -15.76 6.14
C GLY A 276 2.47 -14.86 5.05
N ALA A 277 1.80 -13.76 4.70
CA ALA A 277 2.35 -12.79 3.77
C ALA A 277 3.31 -11.81 4.46
N GLY A 278 4.38 -11.45 3.76
CA GLY A 278 5.40 -10.51 4.20
C GLY A 278 5.11 -9.07 3.77
N HIS A 279 6.17 -8.38 3.38
CA HIS A 279 6.12 -6.97 3.01
C HIS A 279 5.42 -6.72 1.66
N PHE A 280 5.67 -7.59 0.69
CA PHE A 280 5.14 -7.47 -0.68
C PHE A 280 3.79 -8.18 -0.82
N VAL A 281 2.87 -7.93 0.13
CA VAL A 281 1.59 -8.63 0.23
C VAL A 281 0.76 -8.57 -1.06
N VAL A 282 0.88 -7.51 -1.83
CA VAL A 282 0.19 -7.33 -3.13
C VAL A 282 0.61 -8.37 -4.17
N GLU A 283 1.84 -8.87 -4.05
CA GLU A 283 2.39 -9.91 -4.94
C GLU A 283 2.44 -11.29 -4.27
N GLU A 284 2.55 -11.32 -2.94
CA GLU A 284 2.62 -12.55 -2.15
C GLU A 284 1.26 -13.25 -1.98
N ALA A 285 0.17 -12.47 -1.97
CA ALA A 285 -1.20 -12.96 -1.77
C ALA A 285 -2.21 -12.16 -2.60
N PRO A 286 -2.05 -12.04 -3.94
CA PRO A 286 -2.89 -11.17 -4.77
C PRO A 286 -4.37 -11.54 -4.69
N GLU A 287 -4.72 -12.82 -4.58
CA GLU A 287 -6.11 -13.27 -4.52
C GLU A 287 -6.83 -12.73 -3.28
N VAL A 288 -6.14 -12.71 -2.12
CA VAL A 288 -6.67 -12.12 -0.88
C VAL A 288 -6.80 -10.61 -1.01
N VAL A 289 -5.78 -9.96 -1.59
CA VAL A 289 -5.80 -8.51 -1.81
C VAL A 289 -6.93 -8.11 -2.75
N ILE A 290 -7.14 -8.86 -3.85
CA ILE A 290 -8.24 -8.65 -4.80
C ILE A 290 -9.58 -8.71 -4.07
N SER A 291 -9.84 -9.80 -3.33
CA SER A 291 -11.10 -9.97 -2.59
C SER A 291 -11.35 -8.80 -1.63
N VAL A 292 -10.35 -8.43 -0.84
CA VAL A 292 -10.47 -7.32 0.13
C VAL A 292 -10.70 -5.98 -0.57
N LEU A 293 -10.02 -5.73 -1.69
CA LEU A 293 -10.18 -4.48 -2.44
C LEU A 293 -11.54 -4.42 -3.15
N GLN A 294 -12.01 -5.51 -3.73
CA GLN A 294 -13.33 -5.56 -4.36
C GLN A 294 -14.44 -5.27 -3.35
N ASP A 295 -14.38 -5.89 -2.17
CA ASP A 295 -15.34 -5.65 -1.08
C ASP A 295 -15.29 -4.20 -0.57
N PHE A 296 -14.09 -3.66 -0.39
CA PHE A 296 -13.90 -2.29 0.12
C PHE A 296 -14.28 -1.21 -0.91
N LEU A 297 -14.00 -1.45 -2.18
CA LEU A 297 -14.27 -0.52 -3.28
C LEU A 297 -15.71 -0.63 -3.81
N ALA A 298 -16.46 -1.68 -3.48
CA ALA A 298 -17.86 -1.80 -3.86
C ALA A 298 -18.64 -0.56 -3.40
N ASP A 299 -19.37 0.08 -4.30
CA ASP A 299 -20.27 1.16 -3.94
C ASP A 299 -21.48 0.55 -3.22
N GLU A 300 -21.85 1.13 -2.09
CA GLU A 300 -23.13 0.84 -1.47
C GLU A 300 -24.19 1.26 -2.48
N THR A 301 -24.79 0.26 -3.12
CA THR A 301 -25.87 0.29 -4.09
C THR A 301 -26.40 1.67 -4.49
N THR A 302 -26.32 1.97 -5.78
CA THR A 302 -27.28 2.89 -6.45
C THR A 302 -28.69 2.46 -6.04
N PRO A 303 -29.55 3.35 -5.53
CA PRO A 303 -30.97 3.01 -5.24
C PRO A 303 -31.65 2.60 -6.53
N GLY A 304 -31.88 1.32 -6.78
CA GLY A 304 -32.49 0.82 -7.99
C GLY A 304 -32.28 -0.65 -8.33
N SER A 305 -31.45 -1.39 -7.61
CA SER A 305 -31.38 -2.85 -7.78
C SER A 305 -32.45 -3.54 -6.92
N PRO A 306 -33.14 -4.57 -7.44
CA PRO A 306 -34.21 -5.24 -6.69
C PRO A 306 -33.58 -5.90 -5.44
N GLU A 307 -34.24 -5.58 -4.34
CA GLU A 307 -34.11 -6.11 -2.99
C GLU A 307 -33.37 -7.45 -2.88
N ALA A 308 -32.13 -7.40 -2.48
CA ALA A 308 -31.43 -8.60 -2.00
C ALA A 308 -32.15 -9.05 -0.73
N ALA A 309 -32.65 -10.28 -0.76
CA ALA A 309 -33.36 -10.93 0.34
C ALA A 309 -32.59 -10.72 1.66
N ALA A 310 -33.30 -10.27 2.69
CA ALA A 310 -32.79 -10.06 4.03
C ALA A 310 -31.97 -11.28 4.49
N PRO A 311 -30.76 -11.08 5.07
CA PRO A 311 -30.02 -12.18 5.63
C PRO A 311 -30.84 -12.84 6.73
N PRO A 312 -30.81 -14.18 6.90
CA PRO A 312 -31.54 -14.87 7.92
C PRO A 312 -31.15 -14.31 9.31
N GLU A 313 -32.16 -13.95 10.10
CA GLU A 313 -31.97 -13.47 11.46
C GLU A 313 -31.05 -14.44 12.24
N ARG A 314 -29.92 -13.94 12.71
CA ARG A 314 -29.07 -14.70 13.63
C ARG A 314 -29.87 -14.99 14.91
N PRO A 315 -29.94 -16.24 15.37
CA PRO A 315 -30.61 -16.53 16.63
C PRO A 315 -29.97 -15.72 17.76
N ARG A 316 -30.77 -14.97 18.50
CA ARG A 316 -30.34 -14.25 19.71
C ARG A 316 -29.73 -15.28 20.66
N ARG A 317 -28.41 -15.17 20.94
CA ARG A 317 -27.77 -15.93 21.99
C ARG A 317 -28.43 -15.54 23.31
N ALA A 318 -29.12 -16.49 23.95
CA ALA A 318 -29.57 -16.37 25.31
C ALA A 318 -28.34 -16.17 26.21
N HIS A 319 -28.35 -15.07 26.97
CA HIS A 319 -27.38 -14.88 28.04
C HIS A 319 -27.70 -15.88 29.14
N THR A 320 -26.91 -16.94 29.24
CA THR A 320 -26.84 -17.76 30.46
C THR A 320 -25.92 -17.01 31.43
N PRO A 321 -26.37 -16.71 32.66
CA PRO A 321 -25.50 -16.12 33.68
C PRO A 321 -24.37 -17.08 34.01
N ILE A 322 -23.13 -16.62 33.93
CA ILE A 322 -21.98 -17.37 34.43
C ILE A 322 -22.03 -17.31 35.95
N GLU A 323 -22.29 -18.43 36.62
CA GLU A 323 -22.15 -18.59 38.06
C GLU A 323 -20.69 -18.30 38.47
N ALA A 324 -20.54 -17.48 39.50
CA ALA A 324 -19.25 -17.16 40.09
C ALA A 324 -18.61 -18.41 40.72
N PRO A 325 -17.29 -18.61 40.59
CA PRO A 325 -16.62 -19.74 41.25
C PRO A 325 -16.66 -19.59 42.77
N PRO A 326 -16.74 -20.72 43.52
CA PRO A 326 -16.77 -20.70 44.98
C PRO A 326 -15.44 -20.16 45.54
N ALA A 327 -15.55 -19.43 46.65
CA ALA A 327 -14.42 -18.86 47.39
C ALA A 327 -13.45 -19.95 47.88
N PRO A 328 -12.13 -19.68 47.91
CA PRO A 328 -11.15 -20.65 48.39
C PRO A 328 -11.30 -20.84 49.91
N LEU A 329 -11.30 -22.10 50.33
CA LEU A 329 -11.26 -22.51 51.74
C LEU A 329 -9.93 -22.02 52.37
N HIS A 330 -10.06 -21.35 53.51
CA HIS A 330 -8.93 -20.99 54.37
C HIS A 330 -8.24 -22.26 54.90
N SER A 331 -6.99 -22.47 54.49
CA SER A 331 -6.10 -23.42 55.17
C SER A 331 -5.30 -22.69 56.24
N ASP A 332 -5.47 -23.14 57.48
CA ASP A 332 -4.74 -22.71 58.65
C ASP A 332 -3.24 -22.85 58.46
N VAL A 333 -2.51 -21.73 58.55
CA VAL A 333 -1.05 -21.73 58.63
C VAL A 333 -0.65 -21.86 60.08
N VAL A 334 -0.12 -23.03 60.43
CA VAL A 334 0.59 -23.31 61.69
C VAL A 334 1.94 -22.59 61.64
N ALA A 335 2.21 -21.75 62.64
CA ALA A 335 3.50 -21.09 62.84
C ALA A 335 4.57 -22.10 63.31
N PRO A 336 5.80 -22.08 62.83
CA PRO A 336 6.91 -22.79 63.45
C PRO A 336 7.55 -21.93 64.57
N GLY A 337 7.69 -22.56 65.71
CA GLY A 337 8.36 -22.03 66.90
C GLY A 337 9.89 -21.90 66.70
N GLN A 338 10.42 -21.05 67.56
CA GLN A 338 11.84 -20.80 67.82
C GLN A 338 12.59 -22.08 68.23
N VAL A 339 13.76 -22.32 67.66
CA VAL A 339 15.04 -22.60 68.34
C VAL A 339 16.17 -22.02 67.54
#